data_324b5cab84d6f9ca402e81407c35fbb9
#
_entry.id   324b5cab84d6f9ca402e81407c35fbb9
#
_cell.length_a   1.000
_cell.length_b   1.000
_cell.length_c   1.000
_cell.angle_alpha   90.00
_cell.angle_beta   90.00
_cell.angle_gamma   90.00
#
_symmetry.space_group_name_H-M   'P 1'
#
loop_
_entity.id
_entity.type
_entity.pdbx_description
1 polymer ?
#
loop_
_entity_poly.entity_id
_entity_poly.type
_entity_poly.pdbx_seq_one_letter_code
_entity_poly.pdbx_strand_id
1 'polypeptide(L)'
;GVLQCGGLDVQAQVLLDYSTFLGGAGDDSAQGVVTAPDGCIWVCGYTSSTNFPLVDPIDSTLGGSQDAFVSKFSADGGTLLFSTYLGVYVNLHREILAAAAEGSVYICGRTDSADFPTLNAFQPARSGFWTDMFICKLDAAGTLIYSSYLGGSMFDYADDVAVDTSGCAVVAGRAWSTNFPTVNPYQPTNKLAAGYNFTLTKVAADGASLVYSTYLGGTGAGHEYPRVAVSPAGVAYFCGATTSTDYPVTPDAYQAAHAGPSPSSWDAVVSILSADGSTLLYSSFFGGAEDIDQAVDIGVADDGSFTLAGITQSDDLPVVNPIQAAISGQPDLFVTRFAPDGQSLEFS
;
A
#
# COMPACT_ATOMS: atom_id res chain seq x y z
N GLY A 1 -32.45 9.75 14.88
CA GLY A 1 -32.34 9.33 16.28
C GLY A 1 -30.94 9.63 16.75
N VAL A 2 -30.80 10.45 17.80
CA VAL A 2 -29.51 10.81 18.41
C VAL A 2 -29.04 9.59 19.20
N LEU A 3 -27.89 9.01 18.86
CA LEU A 3 -27.20 8.04 19.71
C LEU A 3 -26.62 8.79 20.91
N GLN A 4 -27.24 8.65 22.08
CA GLN A 4 -26.67 9.04 23.36
C GLN A 4 -25.68 7.97 23.82
N CYS A 5 -24.41 8.13 23.50
CA CYS A 5 -23.33 7.57 24.30
C CYS A 5 -23.16 8.44 25.53
N GLY A 6 -23.24 7.83 26.74
CA GLY A 6 -23.29 8.50 28.02
C GLY A 6 -22.28 9.63 28.21
N GLY A 7 -22.80 10.81 28.42
CA GLY A 7 -22.28 11.92 29.18
C GLY A 7 -20.83 12.34 29.01
N LEU A 8 -20.46 12.82 27.83
CA LEU A 8 -19.54 13.94 27.62
C LEU A 8 -19.99 14.61 26.32
N ASP A 9 -20.57 15.79 26.42
CA ASP A 9 -20.81 16.68 25.29
C ASP A 9 -19.46 17.26 24.84
N VAL A 10 -18.61 16.44 24.23
CA VAL A 10 -17.45 16.89 23.48
C VAL A 10 -17.97 17.20 22.08
N GLN A 11 -18.43 18.41 21.87
CA GLN A 11 -18.46 18.98 20.54
C GLN A 11 -16.97 19.12 20.14
N ALA A 12 -16.44 18.11 19.45
CA ALA A 12 -15.17 18.23 18.76
C ALA A 12 -15.35 19.29 17.67
N GLN A 13 -15.02 20.53 18.03
CA GLN A 13 -14.93 21.61 17.06
C GLN A 13 -13.67 21.32 16.25
N VAL A 14 -13.84 20.87 15.00
CA VAL A 14 -12.71 20.76 14.08
C VAL A 14 -12.28 22.18 13.74
N LEU A 15 -11.16 22.60 14.32
CA LEU A 15 -10.50 23.86 13.99
C LEU A 15 -9.46 23.60 12.92
N LEU A 16 -9.39 24.48 11.93
CA LEU A 16 -8.28 24.50 10.99
C LEU A 16 -7.08 25.17 11.68
N ASP A 17 -6.07 24.39 12.05
CA ASP A 17 -4.88 24.89 12.73
C ASP A 17 -3.97 25.66 11.77
N TYR A 18 -3.75 25.10 10.56
CA TYR A 18 -3.02 25.77 9.50
C TYR A 18 -3.40 25.21 8.12
N SER A 19 -3.09 25.99 7.09
CA SER A 19 -3.20 25.60 5.68
C SER A 19 -2.13 26.31 4.87
N THR A 20 -1.47 25.59 3.96
CA THR A 20 -0.43 26.16 3.11
C THR A 20 -0.48 25.55 1.71
N PHE A 21 0.08 26.26 0.74
CA PHE A 21 0.40 25.70 -0.57
C PHE A 21 1.80 25.10 -0.55
N LEU A 22 2.00 24.05 -1.35
CA LEU A 22 3.30 23.48 -1.66
C LEU A 22 3.32 23.19 -3.16
N GLY A 23 4.20 23.86 -3.90
CA GLY A 23 4.29 23.69 -5.34
C GLY A 23 5.10 24.79 -6.01
N GLY A 24 5.32 24.64 -7.30
CA GLY A 24 6.03 25.58 -8.15
C GLY A 24 5.17 26.08 -9.31
N ALA A 25 5.75 26.23 -10.50
CA ALA A 25 5.08 26.80 -11.67
C ALA A 25 4.42 25.75 -12.58
N GLY A 26 4.71 24.45 -12.37
CA GLY A 26 4.13 23.33 -13.11
C GLY A 26 2.99 22.67 -12.35
N ASP A 27 2.63 21.44 -12.75
CA ASP A 27 1.63 20.64 -12.06
C ASP A 27 2.28 19.96 -10.84
N ASP A 28 1.65 20.12 -9.69
CA ASP A 28 2.09 19.56 -8.41
C ASP A 28 0.91 18.80 -7.78
N SER A 29 1.14 17.56 -7.33
CA SER A 29 0.10 16.73 -6.73
C SER A 29 0.63 15.96 -5.54
N ALA A 30 -0.03 16.09 -4.38
CA ALA A 30 0.23 15.25 -3.22
C ALA A 30 -0.52 13.92 -3.36
N GLN A 31 0.17 12.82 -3.05
CA GLN A 31 -0.37 11.46 -3.11
C GLN A 31 -0.40 10.78 -1.74
N GLY A 32 0.56 11.08 -0.88
CA GLY A 32 0.67 10.52 0.44
C GLY A 32 0.98 11.56 1.50
N VAL A 33 0.44 11.35 2.69
CA VAL A 33 0.72 12.15 3.88
C VAL A 33 0.82 11.24 5.10
N VAL A 34 1.78 11.52 5.97
CA VAL A 34 1.91 10.83 7.26
C VAL A 34 2.41 11.79 8.32
N THR A 35 1.92 11.63 9.54
CA THR A 35 2.43 12.35 10.71
C THR A 35 3.44 11.45 11.42
N ALA A 36 4.65 11.94 11.56
CA ALA A 36 5.71 11.27 12.31
C ALA A 36 5.49 11.42 13.83
N PRO A 37 6.12 10.57 14.68
CA PRO A 37 5.94 10.62 16.13
C PRO A 37 6.33 11.96 16.79
N ASP A 38 7.20 12.76 16.14
CA ASP A 38 7.57 14.10 16.55
C ASP A 38 6.52 15.18 16.20
N GLY A 39 5.40 14.76 15.60
CA GLY A 39 4.33 15.63 15.11
C GLY A 39 4.62 16.27 13.76
N CYS A 40 5.82 16.15 13.21
CA CYS A 40 6.16 16.65 11.89
C CYS A 40 5.36 15.90 10.82
N ILE A 41 5.05 16.60 9.72
CA ILE A 41 4.22 16.08 8.64
C ILE A 41 5.09 15.85 7.42
N TRP A 42 5.05 14.62 6.92
CA TRP A 42 5.68 14.26 5.66
C TRP A 42 4.63 14.16 4.56
N VAL A 43 4.95 14.70 3.40
CA VAL A 43 4.11 14.67 2.21
C VAL A 43 4.95 14.17 1.05
N CYS A 44 4.41 13.25 0.27
CA CYS A 44 5.01 12.83 -0.99
C CYS A 44 4.01 12.95 -2.14
N GLY A 45 4.53 12.95 -3.35
CA GLY A 45 3.74 13.02 -4.56
C GLY A 45 4.63 13.28 -5.78
N TYR A 46 4.06 13.86 -6.81
CA TYR A 46 4.81 14.21 -8.02
C TYR A 46 4.72 15.70 -8.35
N THR A 47 5.73 16.18 -9.05
CA THR A 47 5.84 17.57 -9.53
C THR A 47 6.40 17.63 -10.93
N SER A 48 5.89 18.55 -11.76
CA SER A 48 6.51 18.97 -13.02
C SER A 48 7.18 20.35 -12.89
N SER A 49 7.25 20.89 -11.69
CA SER A 49 7.78 22.21 -11.40
C SER A 49 9.31 22.18 -11.29
N THR A 50 10.01 22.84 -12.17
CA THR A 50 11.47 23.03 -12.09
C THR A 50 11.89 23.99 -10.96
N ASN A 51 10.94 24.71 -10.37
CA ASN A 51 11.11 25.62 -9.25
C ASN A 51 10.32 25.17 -8.01
N PHE A 52 10.13 23.85 -7.84
CA PHE A 52 9.52 23.30 -6.64
C PHE A 52 10.32 23.72 -5.39
N PRO A 53 9.67 24.07 -4.28
CA PRO A 53 10.36 24.48 -3.06
C PRO A 53 11.26 23.35 -2.51
N LEU A 54 12.56 23.57 -2.44
CA LEU A 54 13.55 22.61 -1.96
C LEU A 54 14.22 23.12 -0.69
N VAL A 55 14.48 22.21 0.26
CA VAL A 55 15.24 22.44 1.49
C VAL A 55 16.12 21.23 1.75
N ASP A 56 17.45 21.45 1.83
CA ASP A 56 18.46 20.40 2.01
C ASP A 56 18.25 19.17 1.10
N PRO A 57 18.07 19.37 -0.22
CA PRO A 57 17.62 18.31 -1.11
C PRO A 57 18.68 17.23 -1.34
N ILE A 58 18.25 15.96 -1.45
CA ILE A 58 19.03 14.83 -1.96
C ILE A 58 19.25 15.01 -3.47
N ASP A 59 18.20 15.36 -4.19
CA ASP A 59 18.23 15.74 -5.60
C ASP A 59 17.61 17.13 -5.75
N SER A 60 18.38 18.04 -6.39
CA SER A 60 17.98 19.43 -6.59
C SER A 60 17.46 19.73 -7.99
N THR A 61 17.37 18.73 -8.85
CA THR A 61 17.03 18.90 -10.26
C THR A 61 15.88 18.00 -10.68
N LEU A 62 14.93 18.57 -11.42
CA LEU A 62 13.89 17.79 -12.06
C LEU A 62 14.50 16.93 -13.18
N GLY A 63 14.47 15.59 -13.02
CA GLY A 63 15.16 14.66 -13.91
C GLY A 63 14.42 14.33 -15.21
N GLY A 64 13.15 14.69 -15.34
CA GLY A 64 12.32 14.37 -16.49
C GLY A 64 11.22 15.37 -16.73
N SER A 65 10.07 14.93 -17.24
CA SER A 65 8.86 15.77 -17.34
C SER A 65 8.14 15.90 -15.98
N GLN A 66 8.32 14.95 -15.10
CA GLN A 66 7.81 14.91 -13.73
C GLN A 66 8.76 14.07 -12.86
N ASP A 67 8.91 14.46 -11.60
CA ASP A 67 9.61 13.69 -10.59
C ASP A 67 8.70 13.46 -9.38
N ALA A 68 8.98 12.40 -8.63
CA ALA A 68 8.49 12.28 -7.27
C ALA A 68 9.12 13.39 -6.40
N PHE A 69 8.40 13.82 -5.39
CA PHE A 69 8.93 14.67 -4.33
C PHE A 69 8.61 14.12 -2.95
N VAL A 70 9.45 14.47 -1.99
CA VAL A 70 9.19 14.26 -0.56
C VAL A 70 9.50 15.54 0.18
N SER A 71 8.58 15.97 1.03
CA SER A 71 8.69 17.18 1.82
C SER A 71 8.30 16.94 3.28
N LYS A 72 9.04 17.55 4.22
CA LYS A 72 8.77 17.53 5.65
C LYS A 72 8.43 18.90 6.15
N PHE A 73 7.29 19.04 6.84
CA PHE A 73 6.87 20.24 7.54
C PHE A 73 7.06 20.08 9.05
N SER A 74 7.30 21.20 9.74
CA SER A 74 7.22 21.26 11.19
C SER A 74 5.82 20.89 11.68
N ALA A 75 5.71 20.45 12.94
CA ALA A 75 4.44 20.02 13.55
C ALA A 75 3.36 21.12 13.54
N ASP A 76 3.74 22.38 13.56
CA ASP A 76 2.85 23.55 13.46
C ASP A 76 2.56 23.98 12.02
N GLY A 77 3.13 23.26 11.02
CA GLY A 77 2.98 23.57 9.60
C GLY A 77 3.64 24.87 9.12
N GLY A 78 4.32 25.59 10.02
CA GLY A 78 4.87 26.93 9.73
C GLY A 78 6.20 26.93 8.98
N THR A 79 6.88 25.79 8.91
CA THR A 79 8.22 25.70 8.31
C THR A 79 8.37 24.44 7.46
N LEU A 80 8.88 24.61 6.23
CA LEU A 80 9.36 23.51 5.42
C LEU A 80 10.77 23.13 5.91
N LEU A 81 10.90 21.94 6.52
CA LEU A 81 12.13 21.47 7.16
C LEU A 81 13.05 20.71 6.21
N PHE A 82 12.46 19.99 5.25
CA PHE A 82 13.18 19.22 4.24
C PHE A 82 12.29 19.14 2.98
N SER A 83 12.91 19.16 1.80
CA SER A 83 12.18 18.94 0.54
C SER A 83 13.14 18.60 -0.59
N THR A 84 12.86 17.55 -1.34
CA THR A 84 13.71 17.03 -2.40
C THR A 84 12.90 16.48 -3.56
N TYR A 85 13.47 16.50 -4.77
CA TYR A 85 13.08 15.56 -5.81
C TYR A 85 13.66 14.17 -5.48
N LEU A 86 13.03 13.12 -5.98
CA LEU A 86 13.52 11.74 -5.88
C LEU A 86 13.86 11.14 -7.24
N GLY A 87 14.09 11.97 -8.25
CA GLY A 87 14.61 11.61 -9.57
C GLY A 87 13.85 10.46 -10.22
N VAL A 88 12.68 10.70 -10.83
CA VAL A 88 11.92 9.62 -11.46
C VAL A 88 10.84 10.15 -12.40
N TYR A 89 10.76 9.63 -13.62
CA TYR A 89 9.57 9.76 -14.43
C TYR A 89 8.44 8.96 -13.76
N VAL A 90 7.45 9.66 -13.22
CA VAL A 90 6.28 9.05 -12.59
C VAL A 90 5.10 9.15 -13.52
N ASN A 91 4.63 8.04 -14.06
CA ASN A 91 3.36 7.99 -14.76
C ASN A 91 2.24 7.72 -13.74
N LEU A 92 1.64 8.83 -13.26
CA LEU A 92 0.31 8.94 -12.65
C LEU A 92 -0.24 7.76 -11.85
N HIS A 93 0.35 7.28 -10.76
CA HIS A 93 -0.38 6.54 -9.72
C HIS A 93 0.48 6.33 -8.47
N ARG A 94 0.13 7.04 -7.39
CA ARG A 94 0.41 6.75 -5.97
C ARG A 94 1.86 6.44 -5.59
N GLU A 95 2.61 7.47 -5.23
CA GLU A 95 3.68 7.31 -4.24
C GLU A 95 3.02 7.16 -2.88
N ILE A 96 3.46 6.17 -2.13
CA ILE A 96 2.90 5.84 -0.82
C ILE A 96 3.96 6.00 0.25
N LEU A 97 3.53 6.50 1.39
CA LEU A 97 4.37 6.94 2.48
C LEU A 97 3.95 6.24 3.78
N ALA A 98 4.89 5.63 4.47
CA ALA A 98 4.70 5.09 5.81
C ALA A 98 5.73 5.67 6.77
N ALA A 99 5.32 5.96 8.01
CA ALA A 99 6.24 6.37 9.07
C ALA A 99 6.46 5.25 10.08
N ALA A 100 7.71 5.09 10.51
CA ALA A 100 8.06 4.22 11.63
C ALA A 100 8.07 4.97 12.96
N ALA A 101 8.02 4.22 14.06
CA ALA A 101 7.97 4.76 15.41
C ALA A 101 9.21 5.61 15.78
N GLU A 102 10.36 5.37 15.16
CA GLU A 102 11.58 6.15 15.31
C GLU A 102 11.61 7.45 14.50
N GLY A 103 10.55 7.75 13.73
CA GLY A 103 10.43 8.95 12.91
C GLY A 103 11.01 8.85 11.51
N SER A 104 11.57 7.70 11.13
CA SER A 104 11.94 7.41 9.74
C SER A 104 10.70 7.31 8.87
N VAL A 105 10.83 7.66 7.57
CA VAL A 105 9.77 7.49 6.58
C VAL A 105 10.23 6.59 5.45
N TYR A 106 9.30 5.81 4.95
CA TYR A 106 9.49 4.87 3.86
C TYR A 106 8.59 5.29 2.72
N ILE A 107 9.16 5.39 1.54
CA ILE A 107 8.47 5.80 0.33
C ILE A 107 8.61 4.68 -0.69
N CYS A 108 7.50 4.24 -1.25
CA CYS A 108 7.51 3.35 -2.40
C CYS A 108 6.71 3.96 -3.55
N GLY A 109 7.01 3.49 -4.74
CA GLY A 109 6.35 3.92 -5.95
C GLY A 109 6.92 3.14 -7.14
N ARG A 110 6.85 3.72 -8.30
CA ARG A 110 7.37 3.12 -9.53
C ARG A 110 8.22 4.08 -10.32
N THR A 111 9.20 3.54 -11.05
CA THR A 111 10.14 4.32 -11.84
C THR A 111 10.49 3.64 -13.15
N ASP A 112 10.62 4.41 -14.22
CA ASP A 112 11.27 4.02 -15.46
C ASP A 112 12.62 4.70 -15.65
N SER A 113 13.08 5.52 -14.68
CA SER A 113 14.39 6.15 -14.69
C SER A 113 15.52 5.14 -14.45
N ALA A 114 16.58 5.21 -15.24
CA ALA A 114 17.81 4.49 -14.98
C ALA A 114 18.71 5.22 -13.98
N ASP A 115 18.40 6.47 -13.66
CA ASP A 115 19.20 7.38 -12.82
C ASP A 115 18.58 7.59 -11.43
N PHE A 116 17.60 6.75 -11.05
CA PHE A 116 17.03 6.77 -9.70
C PHE A 116 18.15 6.64 -8.65
N PRO A 117 18.24 7.53 -7.65
CA PRO A 117 19.33 7.53 -6.69
C PRO A 117 19.28 6.29 -5.80
N THR A 118 20.21 5.35 -5.99
CA THR A 118 20.32 4.14 -5.17
C THR A 118 21.39 4.27 -4.10
N LEU A 119 21.10 3.78 -2.90
CA LEU A 119 22.02 3.73 -1.76
C LEU A 119 21.75 2.45 -0.96
N ASN A 120 22.80 1.71 -0.59
CA ASN A 120 22.67 0.45 0.17
C ASN A 120 21.64 -0.50 -0.46
N ALA A 121 21.54 -0.52 -1.78
CA ALA A 121 20.48 -1.16 -2.53
C ALA A 121 20.64 -2.68 -2.62
N PHE A 122 19.57 -3.45 -2.37
CA PHE A 122 19.54 -4.86 -2.71
C PHE A 122 19.42 -5.08 -4.24
N GLN A 123 18.87 -4.12 -4.98
CA GLN A 123 18.81 -4.08 -6.44
C GLN A 123 19.29 -2.70 -6.91
N PRO A 124 20.60 -2.52 -7.22
CA PRO A 124 21.16 -1.21 -7.51
C PRO A 124 20.87 -0.68 -8.92
N ALA A 125 20.26 -1.50 -9.78
CA ALA A 125 19.93 -1.12 -11.14
C ALA A 125 18.56 -1.68 -11.54
N ARG A 126 17.88 -0.97 -12.42
CA ARG A 126 16.62 -1.40 -13.03
C ARG A 126 16.81 -2.66 -13.86
N SER A 127 15.84 -3.58 -13.84
CA SER A 127 15.96 -4.90 -14.45
C SER A 127 15.47 -5.01 -15.89
N GLY A 128 14.97 -3.95 -16.51
CA GLY A 128 14.40 -4.00 -17.85
C GLY A 128 14.26 -2.61 -18.49
N PHE A 129 13.45 -2.54 -19.55
CA PHE A 129 13.07 -1.28 -20.20
C PHE A 129 11.79 -0.67 -19.63
N TRP A 130 11.00 -1.49 -18.91
CA TRP A 130 9.72 -1.11 -18.36
C TRP A 130 9.87 -0.58 -16.94
N THR A 131 8.79 -0.20 -16.35
CA THR A 131 8.73 0.39 -15.00
C THR A 131 9.03 -0.64 -13.92
N ASP A 132 9.98 -0.39 -13.04
CA ASP A 132 10.21 -1.14 -11.80
C ASP A 132 9.60 -0.40 -10.61
N MET A 133 9.31 -1.11 -9.53
CA MET A 133 9.08 -0.51 -8.22
C MET A 133 10.35 0.15 -7.71
N PHE A 134 10.21 1.11 -6.83
CA PHE A 134 11.29 1.57 -5.95
C PHE A 134 10.83 1.60 -4.50
N ILE A 135 11.79 1.53 -3.61
CA ILE A 135 11.61 1.79 -2.18
C ILE A 135 12.80 2.58 -1.65
N CYS A 136 12.54 3.59 -0.84
CA CYS A 136 13.57 4.29 -0.09
C CYS A 136 13.14 4.56 1.35
N LYS A 137 14.15 4.70 2.23
CA LYS A 137 14.01 5.08 3.62
C LYS A 137 14.78 6.36 3.87
N LEU A 138 14.11 7.35 4.46
CA LEU A 138 14.72 8.55 5.00
C LEU A 138 14.66 8.50 6.53
N ASP A 139 15.70 8.98 7.20
CA ASP A 139 15.64 9.20 8.64
C ASP A 139 14.77 10.42 9.00
N ALA A 140 14.60 10.66 10.29
CA ALA A 140 13.81 11.79 10.80
C ALA A 140 14.36 13.17 10.35
N ALA A 141 15.61 13.27 9.95
CA ALA A 141 16.23 14.50 9.45
C ALA A 141 16.12 14.67 7.93
N GLY A 142 15.64 13.65 7.19
CA GLY A 142 15.58 13.64 5.73
C GLY A 142 16.83 13.02 5.07
N THR A 143 17.72 12.41 5.85
CA THR A 143 18.89 11.72 5.29
C THR A 143 18.48 10.41 4.66
N LEU A 144 18.90 10.15 3.43
CA LEU A 144 18.67 8.88 2.75
C LEU A 144 19.46 7.76 3.44
N ILE A 145 18.76 6.75 3.95
CA ILE A 145 19.33 5.58 4.61
C ILE A 145 19.56 4.45 3.61
N TYR A 146 18.55 4.16 2.81
CA TYR A 146 18.67 3.27 1.67
C TYR A 146 17.68 3.66 0.57
N SER A 147 17.99 3.23 -0.64
CA SER A 147 17.12 3.38 -1.81
C SER A 147 17.45 2.30 -2.82
N SER A 148 16.44 1.57 -3.30
CA SER A 148 16.60 0.42 -4.17
C SER A 148 15.48 0.33 -5.20
N TYR A 149 15.81 -0.16 -6.39
CA TYR A 149 14.80 -0.73 -7.27
C TYR A 149 14.28 -2.04 -6.71
N LEU A 150 13.11 -2.46 -7.20
CA LEU A 150 12.52 -3.77 -6.96
C LEU A 150 11.70 -4.15 -8.19
N GLY A 151 12.20 -5.04 -9.02
CA GLY A 151 11.48 -5.41 -10.24
C GLY A 151 12.21 -6.41 -11.11
N GLY A 152 11.51 -6.84 -12.15
CA GLY A 152 12.00 -7.74 -13.17
C GLY A 152 12.02 -7.11 -14.56
N SER A 153 11.79 -7.90 -15.60
CA SER A 153 11.97 -7.45 -16.99
C SER A 153 10.76 -6.73 -17.60
N MET A 154 9.62 -6.67 -16.90
CA MET A 154 8.35 -6.09 -17.38
C MET A 154 7.88 -4.99 -16.39
N PHE A 155 6.59 -4.65 -16.44
CA PHE A 155 5.99 -3.66 -15.54
C PHE A 155 5.81 -4.21 -14.12
N ASP A 156 6.36 -3.52 -13.13
CA ASP A 156 6.21 -3.86 -11.72
C ASP A 156 5.85 -2.60 -10.95
N TYR A 157 4.77 -2.64 -10.16
CA TYR A 157 4.17 -1.47 -9.51
C TYR A 157 4.07 -1.69 -8.00
N ALA A 158 4.69 -0.82 -7.22
CA ALA A 158 4.42 -0.71 -5.79
C ALA A 158 3.14 0.11 -5.58
N ASP A 159 2.24 -0.41 -4.78
CA ASP A 159 0.92 0.18 -4.53
C ASP A 159 0.70 0.51 -3.05
N ASP A 160 1.52 -0.07 -2.14
CA ASP A 160 1.44 0.23 -0.71
C ASP A 160 2.70 -0.19 0.05
N VAL A 161 2.94 0.43 1.21
CA VAL A 161 4.03 0.09 2.13
C VAL A 161 3.59 0.19 3.59
N ALA A 162 3.91 -0.81 4.39
CA ALA A 162 3.77 -0.79 5.85
C ALA A 162 5.10 -1.16 6.51
N VAL A 163 5.30 -0.74 7.75
CA VAL A 163 6.57 -0.93 8.47
C VAL A 163 6.32 -1.64 9.79
N ASP A 164 7.09 -2.70 10.07
CA ASP A 164 7.02 -3.39 11.35
C ASP A 164 7.85 -2.70 12.45
N THR A 165 7.71 -3.17 13.68
CA THR A 165 8.41 -2.60 14.85
C THR A 165 9.93 -2.78 14.81
N SER A 166 10.46 -3.64 13.94
CA SER A 166 11.90 -3.81 13.72
C SER A 166 12.45 -2.90 12.61
N GLY A 167 11.59 -2.09 11.97
CA GLY A 167 11.98 -1.20 10.88
C GLY A 167 12.09 -1.91 9.53
N CYS A 168 11.58 -3.15 9.40
CA CYS A 168 11.45 -3.81 8.11
C CYS A 168 10.22 -3.28 7.37
N ALA A 169 10.38 -2.95 6.10
CA ALA A 169 9.26 -2.49 5.26
C ALA A 169 8.65 -3.64 4.48
N VAL A 170 7.33 -3.72 4.46
CA VAL A 170 6.58 -4.64 3.61
C VAL A 170 5.93 -3.83 2.49
N VAL A 171 6.32 -4.12 1.25
CA VAL A 171 5.77 -3.50 0.04
C VAL A 171 4.75 -4.44 -0.57
N ALA A 172 3.53 -3.98 -0.75
CA ALA A 172 2.50 -4.62 -1.56
C ALA A 172 2.48 -4.01 -2.95
N GLY A 173 2.36 -4.85 -3.97
CA GLY A 173 2.37 -4.38 -5.34
C GLY A 173 1.86 -5.40 -6.34
N ARG A 174 2.12 -5.13 -7.61
CA ARG A 174 1.73 -5.98 -8.75
C ARG A 174 2.91 -6.15 -9.69
N ALA A 175 3.23 -7.39 -10.05
CA ALA A 175 4.29 -7.67 -11.01
C ALA A 175 3.76 -8.39 -12.26
N TRP A 176 4.07 -7.82 -13.43
CA TRP A 176 3.93 -8.51 -14.71
C TRP A 176 5.16 -9.38 -15.00
N SER A 177 6.28 -9.02 -14.42
CA SER A 177 7.54 -9.72 -14.60
C SER A 177 7.45 -11.17 -14.13
N THR A 178 7.83 -12.12 -14.97
CA THR A 178 7.95 -13.53 -14.58
C THR A 178 9.27 -13.84 -13.86
N ASN A 179 10.21 -12.89 -13.89
CA ASN A 179 11.50 -12.91 -13.20
C ASN A 179 11.61 -11.85 -12.11
N PHE A 180 10.48 -11.45 -11.50
CA PHE A 180 10.46 -10.59 -10.32
C PHE A 180 11.31 -11.23 -9.21
N PRO A 181 12.13 -10.46 -8.46
CA PRO A 181 12.98 -11.01 -7.41
C PRO A 181 12.17 -11.73 -6.34
N THR A 182 12.35 -13.03 -6.17
CA THR A 182 11.72 -13.82 -5.10
C THR A 182 12.75 -14.35 -4.13
N VAL A 183 12.43 -14.27 -2.84
CA VAL A 183 13.25 -14.78 -1.71
C VAL A 183 12.33 -15.45 -0.72
N ASN A 184 12.61 -16.68 -0.30
CA ASN A 184 11.76 -17.44 0.62
C ASN A 184 10.26 -17.38 0.24
N PRO A 185 9.88 -17.56 -1.02
CA PRO A 185 8.53 -17.25 -1.48
C PRO A 185 7.52 -18.30 -1.06
N TYR A 186 6.30 -17.86 -0.68
CA TYR A 186 5.12 -18.73 -0.66
C TYR A 186 4.76 -19.19 -2.08
N GLN A 187 4.69 -18.25 -3.03
CA GLN A 187 4.45 -18.50 -4.46
C GLN A 187 5.65 -18.02 -5.27
N PRO A 188 6.48 -18.94 -5.81
CA PRO A 188 7.75 -18.56 -6.47
C PRO A 188 7.59 -18.00 -7.89
N THR A 189 6.42 -18.14 -8.50
CA THR A 189 6.21 -17.77 -9.92
C THR A 189 4.92 -17.00 -10.13
N ASN A 190 4.95 -16.04 -11.07
CA ASN A 190 3.75 -15.45 -11.61
C ASN A 190 2.95 -16.54 -12.35
N LYS A 191 1.68 -16.72 -12.00
CA LYS A 191 0.82 -17.71 -12.66
C LYS A 191 0.30 -17.24 -14.03
N LEU A 192 0.48 -15.96 -14.35
CA LEU A 192 0.10 -15.36 -15.60
C LEU A 192 1.32 -15.22 -16.53
N ALA A 193 1.24 -15.77 -17.73
CA ALA A 193 2.27 -15.57 -18.74
C ALA A 193 2.27 -14.14 -19.31
N ALA A 194 1.12 -13.46 -19.24
CA ALA A 194 0.93 -12.08 -19.69
C ALA A 194 -0.12 -11.40 -18.79
N GLY A 195 0.31 -10.84 -17.68
CA GLY A 195 -0.54 -10.16 -16.72
C GLY A 195 0.11 -10.06 -15.35
N TYR A 196 -0.56 -9.37 -14.44
CA TYR A 196 -0.06 -9.13 -13.08
C TYR A 196 -0.53 -10.22 -12.13
N ASN A 197 0.37 -10.72 -11.27
CA ASN A 197 -0.01 -11.19 -9.95
C ASN A 197 0.36 -10.14 -8.91
N PHE A 198 -0.29 -10.15 -7.75
CA PHE A 198 0.16 -9.39 -6.59
C PHE A 198 1.56 -9.83 -6.17
N THR A 199 2.27 -8.96 -5.51
CA THR A 199 3.53 -9.23 -4.85
C THR A 199 3.52 -8.70 -3.43
N LEU A 200 4.16 -9.44 -2.53
CA LEU A 200 4.49 -8.99 -1.19
C LEU A 200 6.00 -9.16 -0.98
N THR A 201 6.66 -8.05 -0.66
CA THR A 201 8.12 -8.05 -0.45
C THR A 201 8.46 -7.38 0.87
N LYS A 202 9.16 -8.10 1.77
CA LYS A 202 9.68 -7.55 3.01
C LYS A 202 11.16 -7.24 2.85
N VAL A 203 11.49 -5.96 3.01
CA VAL A 203 12.84 -5.42 2.94
C VAL A 203 13.41 -5.33 4.36
N ALA A 204 14.65 -5.78 4.55
CA ALA A 204 15.36 -5.66 5.82
C ALA A 204 15.51 -4.18 6.23
N ALA A 205 15.58 -3.92 7.53
CA ALA A 205 15.61 -2.56 8.10
C ALA A 205 16.77 -1.69 7.60
N ASP A 206 17.88 -2.32 7.19
CA ASP A 206 19.06 -1.69 6.61
C ASP A 206 18.99 -1.49 5.08
N GLY A 207 17.94 -2.03 4.43
CA GLY A 207 17.76 -1.95 2.98
C GLY A 207 18.67 -2.85 2.14
N ALA A 208 19.58 -3.61 2.77
CA ALA A 208 20.63 -4.34 2.04
C ALA A 208 20.17 -5.71 1.50
N SER A 209 19.03 -6.21 1.96
CA SER A 209 18.51 -7.52 1.56
C SER A 209 16.99 -7.61 1.66
N LEU A 210 16.43 -8.63 0.99
CA LEU A 210 15.04 -9.03 1.14
C LEU A 210 14.94 -10.11 2.21
N VAL A 211 14.01 -9.95 3.16
CA VAL A 211 13.66 -11.00 4.14
C VAL A 211 12.83 -12.07 3.45
N TYR A 212 11.82 -11.63 2.71
CA TYR A 212 11.08 -12.46 1.77
C TYR A 212 10.58 -11.63 0.58
N SER A 213 10.29 -12.29 -0.51
CA SER A 213 9.59 -11.71 -1.65
C SER A 213 8.85 -12.80 -2.41
N THR A 214 7.55 -12.63 -2.59
CA THR A 214 6.66 -13.63 -3.15
C THR A 214 5.64 -13.02 -4.11
N TYR A 215 5.24 -13.80 -5.10
CA TYR A 215 3.97 -13.53 -5.77
C TYR A 215 2.81 -14.01 -4.90
N LEU A 216 1.62 -13.51 -5.21
CA LEU A 216 0.36 -13.96 -4.62
C LEU A 216 -0.75 -13.75 -5.64
N GLY A 217 -1.39 -14.83 -6.11
CA GLY A 217 -2.45 -14.70 -7.10
C GLY A 217 -2.76 -16.01 -7.83
N GLY A 218 -3.73 -15.94 -8.71
CA GLY A 218 -4.18 -17.03 -9.55
C GLY A 218 -3.98 -16.73 -11.05
N THR A 219 -4.77 -17.38 -11.90
CA THR A 219 -4.70 -17.32 -13.36
C THR A 219 -5.65 -16.30 -13.99
N GLY A 220 -6.51 -15.63 -13.22
CA GLY A 220 -7.35 -14.54 -13.70
C GLY A 220 -6.53 -13.27 -13.95
N ALA A 221 -6.89 -12.51 -14.98
CA ALA A 221 -6.10 -11.39 -15.47
C ALA A 221 -6.18 -10.12 -14.60
N GLY A 222 -7.22 -10.00 -13.76
CA GLY A 222 -7.43 -8.83 -12.89
C GLY A 222 -6.86 -9.03 -11.49
N HIS A 223 -5.95 -8.13 -11.10
CA HIS A 223 -5.41 -8.01 -9.75
C HIS A 223 -5.21 -6.52 -9.46
N GLU A 224 -6.04 -5.93 -8.60
CA GLU A 224 -6.08 -4.49 -8.36
C GLU A 224 -6.11 -4.15 -6.87
N TYR A 225 -5.73 -2.92 -6.54
CA TYR A 225 -5.78 -2.32 -5.21
C TYR A 225 -5.05 -3.08 -4.10
N PRO A 226 -3.82 -3.62 -4.34
CA PRO A 226 -3.08 -4.26 -3.26
C PRO A 226 -2.78 -3.27 -2.13
N ARG A 227 -3.08 -3.68 -0.90
CA ARG A 227 -2.81 -2.93 0.34
C ARG A 227 -2.22 -3.86 1.38
N VAL A 228 -1.47 -3.29 2.29
CA VAL A 228 -0.81 -4.05 3.35
C VAL A 228 -0.84 -3.31 4.68
N ALA A 229 -1.16 -4.05 5.73
CA ALA A 229 -0.90 -3.67 7.11
C ALA A 229 0.03 -4.72 7.74
N VAL A 230 0.79 -4.33 8.74
CA VAL A 230 1.73 -5.23 9.42
C VAL A 230 1.47 -5.20 10.91
N SER A 231 1.33 -6.38 11.52
CA SER A 231 1.21 -6.50 12.98
C SER A 231 2.55 -6.20 13.67
N PRO A 232 2.55 -5.89 14.99
CA PRO A 232 3.79 -5.72 15.75
C PRO A 232 4.74 -6.93 15.67
N ALA A 233 4.21 -8.12 15.42
CA ALA A 233 4.99 -9.36 15.24
C ALA A 233 5.58 -9.51 13.82
N GLY A 234 5.35 -8.56 12.93
CA GLY A 234 5.86 -8.57 11.57
C GLY A 234 5.08 -9.45 10.60
N VAL A 235 3.88 -9.92 10.99
CA VAL A 235 2.93 -10.66 10.14
C VAL A 235 2.27 -9.68 9.18
N ALA A 236 2.25 -10.01 7.89
CA ALA A 236 1.67 -9.16 6.86
C ALA A 236 0.20 -9.52 6.62
N TYR A 237 -0.66 -8.51 6.69
CA TYR A 237 -2.09 -8.56 6.34
C TYR A 237 -2.27 -7.83 5.02
N PHE A 238 -2.67 -8.55 4.03
CA PHE A 238 -2.81 -8.08 2.66
C PHE A 238 -4.27 -8.09 2.23
N CYS A 239 -4.71 -7.09 1.47
CA CYS A 239 -5.96 -7.15 0.73
C CYS A 239 -5.79 -6.64 -0.70
N GLY A 240 -6.78 -6.94 -1.52
CA GLY A 240 -6.87 -6.49 -2.90
C GLY A 240 -8.17 -6.97 -3.53
N ALA A 241 -8.27 -6.83 -4.85
CA ALA A 241 -9.37 -7.36 -5.63
C ALA A 241 -8.85 -8.25 -6.76
N THR A 242 -9.53 -9.35 -7.04
CA THR A 242 -9.10 -10.30 -8.05
C THR A 242 -10.26 -10.84 -8.89
N THR A 243 -9.97 -11.15 -10.14
CA THR A 243 -10.86 -11.95 -11.01
C THR A 243 -10.44 -13.42 -11.07
N SER A 244 -9.44 -13.83 -10.28
CA SER A 244 -8.94 -15.21 -10.28
C SER A 244 -9.81 -16.12 -9.43
N THR A 245 -10.52 -17.03 -10.02
CA THR A 245 -11.29 -18.06 -9.32
C THR A 245 -10.41 -19.11 -8.63
N ASP A 246 -9.12 -19.16 -8.96
CA ASP A 246 -8.07 -20.02 -8.40
C ASP A 246 -7.07 -19.26 -7.52
N TYR A 247 -7.48 -18.10 -6.99
CA TYR A 247 -6.69 -17.39 -5.99
C TYR A 247 -6.42 -18.31 -4.78
N PRO A 248 -5.20 -18.31 -4.21
CA PRO A 248 -4.89 -19.23 -3.12
C PRO A 248 -5.67 -18.86 -1.85
N VAL A 249 -6.50 -19.78 -1.38
CA VAL A 249 -7.23 -19.68 -0.12
C VAL A 249 -6.83 -20.80 0.84
N THR A 250 -6.96 -20.55 2.14
CA THR A 250 -6.70 -21.56 3.16
C THR A 250 -7.95 -22.44 3.42
N PRO A 251 -7.80 -23.65 3.98
CA PRO A 251 -8.95 -24.54 4.25
C PRO A 251 -9.98 -23.96 5.23
N ASP A 252 -9.58 -23.00 6.04
CA ASP A 252 -10.37 -22.29 7.05
C ASP A 252 -10.87 -20.91 6.55
N ALA A 253 -10.83 -20.67 5.23
CA ALA A 253 -11.32 -19.44 4.63
C ALA A 253 -12.77 -19.14 5.01
N TYR A 254 -13.08 -17.88 5.30
CA TYR A 254 -14.45 -17.41 5.49
C TYR A 254 -15.30 -17.67 4.24
N GLN A 255 -14.73 -17.37 3.07
CA GLN A 255 -15.30 -17.63 1.76
C GLN A 255 -14.27 -18.33 0.88
N ALA A 256 -14.47 -19.63 0.64
CA ALA A 256 -13.50 -20.47 -0.05
C ALA A 256 -13.55 -20.36 -1.58
N ALA A 257 -14.56 -19.70 -2.14
CA ALA A 257 -14.75 -19.59 -3.59
C ALA A 257 -15.13 -18.17 -3.99
N HIS A 258 -14.64 -17.77 -5.15
CA HIS A 258 -15.05 -16.56 -5.85
C HIS A 258 -16.57 -16.58 -6.09
N ALA A 259 -17.28 -15.51 -5.76
CA ALA A 259 -18.74 -15.47 -5.82
C ALA A 259 -19.31 -14.79 -7.07
N GLY A 260 -18.57 -13.94 -7.72
CA GLY A 260 -19.04 -13.19 -8.88
C GLY A 260 -19.52 -14.06 -10.04
N PRO A 261 -20.46 -13.57 -10.88
CA PRO A 261 -21.19 -14.38 -11.88
C PRO A 261 -20.37 -14.72 -13.13
N SER A 262 -19.21 -14.10 -13.32
CA SER A 262 -18.39 -14.24 -14.51
C SER A 262 -16.90 -14.31 -14.21
N PRO A 263 -16.07 -14.84 -15.13
CA PRO A 263 -14.60 -14.81 -14.98
C PRO A 263 -13.98 -13.39 -14.99
N SER A 264 -14.77 -12.37 -15.25
CA SER A 264 -14.36 -10.96 -15.20
C SER A 264 -14.89 -10.21 -14.00
N SER A 265 -15.69 -10.85 -13.15
CA SER A 265 -16.18 -10.29 -11.90
C SER A 265 -15.03 -10.17 -10.88
N TRP A 266 -15.13 -9.20 -9.99
CA TRP A 266 -14.11 -8.89 -9.00
C TRP A 266 -14.59 -9.26 -7.61
N ASP A 267 -13.86 -10.12 -6.92
CA ASP A 267 -14.03 -10.31 -5.48
C ASP A 267 -12.86 -9.69 -4.72
N ALA A 268 -13.15 -9.12 -3.57
CA ALA A 268 -12.11 -8.78 -2.61
C ALA A 268 -11.43 -10.05 -2.11
N VAL A 269 -10.14 -9.93 -1.81
CA VAL A 269 -9.35 -10.99 -1.17
C VAL A 269 -8.61 -10.43 0.01
N VAL A 270 -8.44 -11.27 1.02
CA VAL A 270 -7.55 -11.03 2.15
C VAL A 270 -6.60 -12.19 2.31
N SER A 271 -5.33 -11.90 2.62
CA SER A 271 -4.31 -12.93 2.86
C SER A 271 -3.39 -12.50 3.99
N ILE A 272 -3.06 -13.42 4.88
CA ILE A 272 -2.16 -13.20 6.02
C ILE A 272 -0.94 -14.08 5.83
N LEU A 273 0.25 -13.47 5.67
CA LEU A 273 1.52 -14.15 5.52
C LEU A 273 2.33 -14.10 6.81
N SER A 274 3.01 -15.21 7.11
CA SER A 274 3.97 -15.27 8.22
C SER A 274 5.04 -14.18 8.11
N ALA A 275 5.65 -13.83 9.24
CA ALA A 275 6.65 -12.76 9.31
C ALA A 275 7.90 -13.03 8.44
N ASP A 276 8.17 -14.28 8.10
CA ASP A 276 9.22 -14.73 7.17
C ASP A 276 8.74 -14.97 5.73
N GLY A 277 7.43 -14.74 5.45
CA GLY A 277 6.81 -14.84 4.14
C GLY A 277 6.64 -16.26 3.58
N SER A 278 7.07 -17.30 4.32
CA SER A 278 7.10 -18.68 3.82
C SER A 278 5.75 -19.39 3.87
N THR A 279 4.83 -18.90 4.70
CA THR A 279 3.55 -19.55 4.99
C THR A 279 2.38 -18.62 4.82
N LEU A 280 1.38 -19.05 4.06
CA LEU A 280 0.06 -18.42 4.02
C LEU A 280 -0.72 -18.88 5.24
N LEU A 281 -0.83 -18.02 6.26
CA LEU A 281 -1.48 -18.33 7.54
C LEU A 281 -3.00 -18.34 7.42
N TYR A 282 -3.55 -17.43 6.63
CA TYR A 282 -4.97 -17.32 6.34
C TYR A 282 -5.16 -16.67 4.97
N SER A 283 -6.17 -17.09 4.22
CA SER A 283 -6.57 -16.42 2.99
C SER A 283 -8.00 -16.76 2.61
N SER A 284 -8.76 -15.74 2.19
CA SER A 284 -10.17 -15.84 1.88
C SER A 284 -10.56 -14.86 0.77
N PHE A 285 -11.56 -15.21 -0.01
CA PHE A 285 -12.37 -14.23 -0.72
C PHE A 285 -13.31 -13.49 0.23
N PHE A 286 -13.83 -12.35 -0.20
CA PHE A 286 -14.91 -11.62 0.42
C PHE A 286 -15.69 -10.86 -0.65
N GLY A 287 -16.88 -11.34 -0.99
CA GLY A 287 -17.71 -10.77 -2.05
C GLY A 287 -19.09 -11.41 -2.08
N GLY A 288 -19.94 -10.85 -2.91
CA GLY A 288 -21.27 -11.35 -3.21
C GLY A 288 -21.43 -11.76 -4.68
N ALA A 289 -22.68 -11.89 -5.13
CA ALA A 289 -23.01 -12.47 -6.43
C ALA A 289 -22.94 -11.49 -7.61
N GLU A 290 -22.67 -10.20 -7.39
CA GLU A 290 -22.58 -9.20 -8.45
C GLU A 290 -21.16 -9.02 -8.99
N ASP A 291 -20.96 -8.06 -9.93
CA ASP A 291 -19.73 -7.98 -10.70
C ASP A 291 -18.53 -7.36 -9.95
N ILE A 292 -18.78 -6.53 -8.93
CA ILE A 292 -17.69 -5.77 -8.30
C ILE A 292 -17.80 -5.81 -6.78
N ASP A 293 -16.85 -6.49 -6.17
CA ASP A 293 -16.54 -6.42 -4.74
C ASP A 293 -15.03 -6.25 -4.58
N GLN A 294 -14.57 -5.09 -4.10
CA GLN A 294 -13.16 -4.75 -4.10
C GLN A 294 -12.75 -4.20 -2.73
N ALA A 295 -11.78 -4.84 -2.07
CA ALA A 295 -11.10 -4.24 -0.93
C ALA A 295 -10.09 -3.21 -1.43
N VAL A 296 -10.10 -2.03 -0.81
CA VAL A 296 -9.23 -0.90 -1.17
C VAL A 296 -8.34 -0.45 -0.02
N ASP A 297 -8.57 -0.99 1.19
CA ASP A 297 -7.74 -0.72 2.36
C ASP A 297 -7.89 -1.83 3.41
N ILE A 298 -6.86 -2.00 4.25
CA ILE A 298 -6.81 -2.97 5.34
C ILE A 298 -6.11 -2.38 6.56
N GLY A 299 -6.69 -2.60 7.74
CA GLY A 299 -6.08 -2.28 9.02
C GLY A 299 -6.06 -3.50 9.94
N VAL A 300 -5.01 -3.64 10.74
CA VAL A 300 -4.87 -4.70 11.75
C VAL A 300 -4.81 -4.10 13.15
N ALA A 301 -5.54 -4.67 14.09
CA ALA A 301 -5.51 -4.29 15.50
C ALA A 301 -4.50 -5.16 16.29
N ASP A 302 -4.13 -4.71 17.50
CA ASP A 302 -3.16 -5.38 18.35
C ASP A 302 -3.59 -6.82 18.74
N ASP A 303 -4.89 -7.10 18.78
CA ASP A 303 -5.46 -8.42 19.07
C ASP A 303 -5.46 -9.35 17.85
N GLY A 304 -5.01 -8.89 16.68
CA GLY A 304 -4.98 -9.62 15.42
C GLY A 304 -6.29 -9.56 14.62
N SER A 305 -7.35 -8.93 15.13
CA SER A 305 -8.53 -8.64 14.33
C SER A 305 -8.17 -7.65 13.23
N PHE A 306 -8.82 -7.76 12.06
CA PHE A 306 -8.51 -6.90 10.94
C PHE A 306 -9.77 -6.36 10.26
N THR A 307 -9.64 -5.17 9.72
CA THR A 307 -10.75 -4.44 9.08
C THR A 307 -10.43 -4.22 7.62
N LEU A 308 -11.36 -4.56 6.74
CA LEU A 308 -11.35 -4.21 5.33
C LEU A 308 -12.30 -3.04 5.08
N ALA A 309 -11.90 -2.13 4.23
CA ALA A 309 -12.77 -1.14 3.61
C ALA A 309 -12.76 -1.34 2.10
N GLY A 310 -13.90 -1.11 1.44
CA GLY A 310 -13.98 -1.36 0.02
C GLY A 310 -15.25 -0.83 -0.64
N ILE A 311 -15.44 -1.23 -1.88
CA ILE A 311 -16.63 -0.96 -2.68
C ILE A 311 -17.32 -2.26 -3.06
N THR A 312 -18.65 -2.24 -3.13
CA THR A 312 -19.48 -3.39 -3.50
C THR A 312 -20.61 -2.99 -4.43
N GLN A 313 -20.95 -3.88 -5.33
CA GLN A 313 -22.19 -3.83 -6.10
C GLN A 313 -23.18 -4.93 -5.65
N SER A 314 -22.76 -5.79 -4.74
CA SER A 314 -23.53 -6.96 -4.30
C SER A 314 -24.49 -6.62 -3.18
N ASP A 315 -25.76 -6.86 -3.40
CA ASP A 315 -26.82 -6.69 -2.39
C ASP A 315 -26.88 -7.87 -1.39
N ASP A 316 -26.15 -8.95 -1.68
CA ASP A 316 -25.98 -10.14 -0.84
C ASP A 316 -24.60 -10.21 -0.15
N LEU A 317 -23.82 -9.10 -0.14
CA LEU A 317 -22.57 -9.05 0.62
C LEU A 317 -22.83 -9.43 2.08
N PRO A 318 -22.02 -10.31 2.70
CA PRO A 318 -22.23 -10.71 4.09
C PRO A 318 -22.21 -9.53 5.06
N VAL A 319 -23.28 -9.34 5.81
CA VAL A 319 -23.39 -8.27 6.83
C VAL A 319 -23.70 -8.83 8.21
N VAL A 320 -23.03 -8.26 9.23
CA VAL A 320 -23.19 -8.61 10.65
C VAL A 320 -23.28 -7.33 11.48
N ASN A 321 -24.33 -7.19 12.28
CA ASN A 321 -24.58 -6.01 13.10
C ASN A 321 -24.48 -4.68 12.30
N PRO A 322 -25.06 -4.57 11.10
CA PRO A 322 -24.81 -3.48 10.18
C PRO A 322 -25.40 -2.16 10.65
N ILE A 323 -24.71 -1.04 10.34
CA ILE A 323 -25.30 0.30 10.42
C ILE A 323 -26.29 0.51 9.28
N GLN A 324 -25.98 0.00 8.09
CA GLN A 324 -26.83 -0.03 6.90
C GLN A 324 -26.89 -1.47 6.39
N ALA A 325 -28.07 -2.06 6.41
CA ALA A 325 -28.25 -3.50 6.12
C ALA A 325 -28.44 -3.84 4.64
N ALA A 326 -28.50 -2.85 3.77
CA ALA A 326 -28.65 -3.02 2.33
C ALA A 326 -28.00 -1.88 1.58
N ILE A 327 -27.48 -2.15 0.38
CA ILE A 327 -26.95 -1.13 -0.53
C ILE A 327 -28.07 -0.17 -0.94
N SER A 328 -27.73 1.09 -1.18
CA SER A 328 -28.67 2.17 -1.53
C SER A 328 -28.45 2.73 -2.94
N GLY A 329 -27.57 2.13 -3.69
CA GLY A 329 -27.17 2.45 -5.06
C GLY A 329 -26.09 1.46 -5.49
N GLN A 330 -25.44 1.70 -6.62
CA GLN A 330 -24.32 0.88 -7.07
C GLN A 330 -23.25 1.78 -7.70
N PRO A 331 -21.95 1.66 -7.25
CA PRO A 331 -21.49 0.91 -6.07
C PRO A 331 -21.75 1.65 -4.75
N ASP A 332 -21.80 0.90 -3.63
CA ASP A 332 -21.73 1.42 -2.28
C ASP A 332 -20.39 1.05 -1.61
N LEU A 333 -20.12 1.68 -0.46
CA LEU A 333 -18.95 1.34 0.37
C LEU A 333 -19.30 0.23 1.36
N PHE A 334 -18.32 -0.62 1.68
CA PHE A 334 -18.42 -1.53 2.82
C PHE A 334 -17.25 -1.31 3.80
N VAL A 335 -17.49 -1.61 5.06
CA VAL A 335 -16.47 -1.71 6.11
C VAL A 335 -16.79 -2.96 6.91
N THR A 336 -15.85 -3.90 6.90
CA THR A 336 -16.02 -5.22 7.52
C THR A 336 -14.86 -5.52 8.45
N ARG A 337 -15.14 -5.94 9.70
CA ARG A 337 -14.14 -6.38 10.65
C ARG A 337 -14.23 -7.88 10.85
N PHE A 338 -13.12 -8.54 10.65
CA PHE A 338 -12.90 -9.97 10.91
C PHE A 338 -12.35 -10.19 12.32
N ALA A 339 -12.78 -11.26 12.96
CA ALA A 339 -12.12 -11.77 14.14
C ALA A 339 -10.67 -12.18 13.83
N PRO A 340 -9.78 -12.34 14.85
CA PRO A 340 -8.37 -12.64 14.64
C PRO A 340 -8.09 -13.94 13.85
N ASP A 341 -8.99 -14.91 13.89
CA ASP A 341 -8.89 -16.16 13.13
C ASP A 341 -9.39 -16.05 11.69
N GLY A 342 -10.00 -14.91 11.31
CA GLY A 342 -10.56 -14.67 9.98
C GLY A 342 -11.85 -15.42 9.66
N GLN A 343 -12.33 -16.28 10.56
CA GLN A 343 -13.45 -17.21 10.28
C GLN A 343 -14.83 -16.61 10.57
N SER A 344 -14.87 -15.47 11.22
CA SER A 344 -16.12 -14.79 11.56
C SER A 344 -15.98 -13.27 11.43
N LEU A 345 -17.13 -12.62 11.17
CA LEU A 345 -17.26 -11.17 11.16
C LEU A 345 -17.70 -10.68 12.54
N GLU A 346 -17.06 -9.64 13.05
CA GLU A 346 -17.49 -8.92 14.25
C GLU A 346 -18.55 -7.89 13.89
N PHE A 347 -18.36 -7.19 12.75
CA PHE A 347 -19.35 -6.34 12.11
C PHE A 347 -19.10 -6.23 10.60
N SER A 348 -20.13 -5.87 9.87
CA SER A 348 -20.04 -5.56 8.44
C SER A 348 -21.19 -4.65 8.01
#